data_30eb2700d36b79887a4fb7343f502c65
#
_entry.id   30eb2700d36b79887a4fb7343f502c65
#
_cell.length_a   1.000
_cell.length_b   1.000
_cell.length_c   1.000
_cell.angle_alpha   90.00
_cell.angle_beta   90.00
_cell.angle_gamma   90.00
#
_symmetry.space_group_name_H-M   'P 1'
#
loop_
_entity.id
_entity.type
_entity.pdbx_description
1 polymer ?
#
loop_
_entity_poly.entity_id
_entity_poly.type
_entity_poly.pdbx_seq_one_letter_code
_entity_poly.pdbx_strand_id
1 'polypeptide(L)'
;MASTYSTDLQLELVTTGEKAGLWGGITNTNLQILEQSATGYVSIDMAGADVTLTLTDGATSNGKNIYLRLYGTLSANRTLTMPVTAERVWIIKDETVRGTSNRTLGILTASSGSTVPVPPGSVMLCRSDGTDTVGTILQKGYETITDSNTPYTAVAGVQLFANTSTNPITVNLPLSPSVGDEVTLIDTRASWASNNLTVDRNGQPINSGTANLVLNN
;
A
#
# COMPACT_ATOMS: atom_id res chain seq x y z
N MET A 1 -26.27 -31.29 -4.18
CA MET A 1 -26.53 -29.85 -4.38
C MET A 1 -25.22 -29.10 -4.48
N ALA A 2 -25.20 -27.92 -5.11
CA ALA A 2 -24.01 -27.08 -5.10
C ALA A 2 -23.75 -26.56 -3.69
N SER A 3 -22.50 -26.53 -3.26
CA SER A 3 -22.12 -25.95 -1.98
C SER A 3 -22.48 -24.47 -1.91
N THR A 4 -22.85 -23.99 -0.71
CA THR A 4 -23.00 -22.59 -0.41
C THR A 4 -21.82 -22.13 0.44
N TYR A 5 -21.53 -20.82 0.44
CA TYR A 5 -20.37 -20.28 1.14
C TYR A 5 -20.77 -19.06 1.97
N SER A 6 -20.03 -18.81 3.06
CA SER A 6 -20.21 -17.59 3.83
C SER A 6 -19.69 -16.37 3.05
N THR A 7 -20.30 -15.21 3.26
CA THR A 7 -20.05 -14.00 2.44
C THR A 7 -18.61 -13.50 2.56
N ASP A 8 -18.10 -13.33 3.78
CA ASP A 8 -16.82 -12.62 3.97
C ASP A 8 -15.60 -13.54 4.00
N LEU A 9 -15.75 -14.71 4.65
CA LEU A 9 -14.65 -15.67 4.78
C LEU A 9 -14.66 -16.75 3.69
N GLN A 10 -15.76 -16.88 2.93
CA GLN A 10 -15.99 -17.93 1.93
C GLN A 10 -15.78 -19.34 2.51
N LEU A 11 -16.29 -19.57 3.74
CA LEU A 11 -16.32 -20.88 4.35
C LEU A 11 -17.38 -21.74 3.65
N GLU A 12 -17.08 -23.00 3.40
CA GLU A 12 -18.08 -23.93 2.86
C GLU A 12 -19.13 -24.25 3.93
N LEU A 13 -20.39 -23.96 3.63
CA LEU A 13 -21.53 -24.22 4.50
C LEU A 13 -22.19 -25.53 4.05
N VAL A 14 -21.98 -26.57 4.86
CA VAL A 14 -22.49 -27.91 4.57
C VAL A 14 -23.93 -28.05 5.05
N THR A 15 -24.83 -28.42 4.13
CA THR A 15 -26.22 -28.72 4.46
C THR A 15 -26.31 -30.09 5.16
N THR A 16 -27.19 -30.18 6.16
CA THR A 16 -27.44 -31.44 6.90
C THR A 16 -27.78 -32.58 5.94
N GLY A 17 -27.08 -33.71 6.07
CA GLY A 17 -27.26 -34.89 5.23
C GLY A 17 -26.46 -34.90 3.94
N GLU A 18 -25.77 -33.81 3.61
CA GLU A 18 -24.87 -33.72 2.43
C GLU A 18 -23.40 -34.02 2.79
N LYS A 19 -22.58 -34.23 1.77
CA LYS A 19 -21.11 -34.38 1.87
C LYS A 19 -20.70 -35.57 2.78
N ALA A 20 -21.44 -36.66 2.78
CA ALA A 20 -21.08 -37.88 3.53
C ALA A 20 -19.66 -38.33 3.15
N GLY A 21 -18.78 -38.54 4.12
CA GLY A 21 -17.38 -38.90 3.96
C GLY A 21 -16.42 -37.73 3.64
N LEU A 22 -16.93 -36.54 3.30
CA LEU A 22 -16.11 -35.36 3.03
C LEU A 22 -16.13 -34.32 4.15
N TRP A 23 -17.03 -34.49 5.10
CA TRP A 23 -17.29 -33.51 6.16
C TRP A 23 -16.03 -33.13 6.96
N GLY A 24 -15.19 -34.09 7.32
CA GLY A 24 -13.93 -33.83 8.03
C GLY A 24 -12.96 -32.96 7.24
N GLY A 25 -12.83 -33.21 5.94
CA GLY A 25 -11.99 -32.41 5.05
C GLY A 25 -12.49 -30.97 4.94
N ILE A 26 -13.79 -30.78 4.74
CA ILE A 26 -14.43 -29.46 4.67
C ILE A 26 -14.23 -28.68 5.98
N THR A 27 -14.46 -29.34 7.13
CA THR A 27 -14.25 -28.72 8.43
C THR A 27 -12.80 -28.27 8.62
N ASN A 28 -11.83 -29.14 8.29
CA ASN A 28 -10.41 -28.80 8.39
C ASN A 28 -10.05 -27.62 7.50
N THR A 29 -10.53 -27.58 6.25
CA THR A 29 -10.31 -26.46 5.33
C THR A 29 -10.92 -25.17 5.88
N ASN A 30 -12.13 -25.22 6.43
CA ASN A 30 -12.75 -24.06 7.06
C ASN A 30 -11.94 -23.53 8.25
N LEU A 31 -11.40 -24.44 9.10
CA LEU A 31 -10.52 -24.06 10.20
C LEU A 31 -9.22 -23.42 9.69
N GLN A 32 -8.63 -23.94 8.62
CA GLN A 32 -7.46 -23.32 7.97
C GLN A 32 -7.76 -21.92 7.43
N ILE A 33 -8.94 -21.69 6.85
CA ILE A 33 -9.37 -20.36 6.39
C ILE A 33 -9.51 -19.41 7.58
N LEU A 34 -10.08 -19.86 8.70
CA LEU A 34 -10.19 -19.06 9.93
C LEU A 34 -8.81 -18.71 10.48
N GLU A 35 -7.89 -19.69 10.56
CA GLU A 35 -6.51 -19.47 10.97
C GLU A 35 -5.80 -18.45 10.05
N GLN A 36 -5.94 -18.63 8.73
CA GLN A 36 -5.37 -17.70 7.75
C GLN A 36 -5.92 -16.28 7.92
N SER A 37 -7.20 -16.14 8.24
CA SER A 37 -7.84 -14.84 8.46
C SER A 37 -7.43 -14.17 9.77
N ALA A 38 -7.06 -14.96 10.78
CA ALA A 38 -6.67 -14.45 12.09
C ALA A 38 -5.16 -14.18 12.22
N THR A 39 -4.32 -15.02 11.63
CA THR A 39 -2.86 -15.02 11.82
C THR A 39 -2.07 -15.14 10.52
N GLY A 40 -2.77 -15.31 9.39
CA GLY A 40 -2.14 -15.58 8.10
C GLY A 40 -1.23 -14.45 7.62
N TYR A 41 -0.08 -14.85 7.07
CA TYR A 41 0.94 -14.00 6.50
C TYR A 41 1.24 -14.45 5.07
N VAL A 42 1.33 -13.50 4.15
CA VAL A 42 1.78 -13.77 2.78
C VAL A 42 2.72 -12.68 2.27
N SER A 43 3.78 -13.10 1.57
CA SER A 43 4.65 -12.18 0.83
C SER A 43 4.23 -12.12 -0.63
N ILE A 44 4.09 -10.89 -1.15
CA ILE A 44 3.61 -10.59 -2.50
C ILE A 44 4.72 -9.85 -3.23
N ASP A 45 5.19 -10.42 -4.33
CA ASP A 45 6.19 -9.79 -5.19
C ASP A 45 5.51 -8.77 -6.12
N MET A 46 5.92 -7.51 -5.99
CA MET A 46 5.42 -6.37 -6.79
C MET A 46 6.42 -5.94 -7.89
N ALA A 47 7.54 -6.64 -8.06
CA ALA A 47 8.60 -6.21 -8.98
C ALA A 47 8.15 -6.16 -10.44
N GLY A 48 7.54 -7.23 -10.91
CA GLY A 48 7.29 -7.46 -12.34
C GLY A 48 5.90 -7.10 -12.86
N ALA A 49 4.87 -7.14 -12.01
CA ALA A 49 3.46 -6.99 -12.43
C ALA A 49 2.59 -6.41 -11.33
N ASP A 50 1.43 -5.90 -11.71
CA ASP A 50 0.33 -5.63 -10.78
C ASP A 50 -0.22 -6.94 -10.24
N VAL A 51 -0.68 -6.94 -8.99
CA VAL A 51 -1.19 -8.14 -8.34
C VAL A 51 -2.65 -7.94 -7.92
N THR A 52 -3.48 -8.94 -8.19
CA THR A 52 -4.86 -8.98 -7.70
C THR A 52 -4.97 -10.04 -6.60
N LEU A 53 -5.48 -9.65 -5.44
CA LEU A 53 -5.80 -10.56 -4.37
C LEU A 53 -7.06 -11.37 -4.71
N THR A 54 -7.06 -12.64 -4.35
CA THR A 54 -8.19 -13.54 -4.58
C THR A 54 -8.79 -14.01 -3.27
N LEU A 55 -10.11 -14.17 -3.27
CA LEU A 55 -10.86 -14.84 -2.22
C LEU A 55 -11.54 -16.07 -2.87
N THR A 56 -11.03 -17.26 -2.59
CA THR A 56 -11.51 -18.48 -3.20
C THR A 56 -12.51 -19.16 -2.26
N ASP A 57 -13.68 -19.48 -2.77
CA ASP A 57 -14.73 -20.20 -2.05
C ASP A 57 -14.24 -21.57 -1.53
N GLY A 58 -14.42 -21.84 -0.26
CA GLY A 58 -14.06 -23.10 0.37
C GLY A 58 -12.59 -23.49 0.31
N ALA A 59 -11.68 -22.54 0.06
CA ALA A 59 -10.25 -22.80 -0.03
C ALA A 59 -9.42 -21.64 0.56
N THR A 60 -8.17 -21.91 0.92
CA THR A 60 -7.20 -20.86 1.25
C THR A 60 -6.83 -20.06 0.01
N SER A 61 -6.50 -18.77 0.17
CA SER A 61 -6.10 -17.90 -0.93
C SER A 61 -5.28 -16.69 -0.41
N ASN A 62 -4.55 -16.01 -1.30
CA ASN A 62 -3.67 -14.93 -0.89
C ASN A 62 -4.42 -13.78 -0.19
N GLY A 63 -5.62 -13.43 -0.65
CA GLY A 63 -6.44 -12.37 -0.07
C GLY A 63 -7.05 -12.70 1.30
N LYS A 64 -7.01 -13.96 1.74
CA LYS A 64 -7.52 -14.36 3.06
C LYS A 64 -6.53 -14.13 4.20
N ASN A 65 -5.25 -13.89 3.90
CA ASN A 65 -4.25 -13.54 4.92
C ASN A 65 -4.52 -12.15 5.48
N ILE A 66 -4.37 -12.00 6.81
CA ILE A 66 -4.53 -10.71 7.46
C ILE A 66 -3.30 -9.81 7.26
N TYR A 67 -2.10 -10.38 7.16
CA TYR A 67 -0.86 -9.64 6.99
C TYR A 67 -0.26 -9.87 5.60
N LEU A 68 -0.08 -8.78 4.86
CA LEU A 68 0.48 -8.77 3.51
C LEU A 68 1.82 -8.02 3.52
N ARG A 69 2.89 -8.72 3.18
CA ARG A 69 4.21 -8.11 2.96
C ARG A 69 4.40 -7.88 1.46
N LEU A 70 4.49 -6.64 1.03
CA LEU A 70 4.79 -6.28 -0.36
C LEU A 70 6.29 -6.10 -0.50
N TYR A 71 6.92 -6.76 -1.48
CA TYR A 71 8.36 -6.70 -1.67
C TYR A 71 8.74 -6.65 -3.16
N GLY A 72 10.03 -6.45 -3.44
CA GLY A 72 10.60 -6.41 -4.78
C GLY A 72 10.98 -5.01 -5.25
N THR A 73 11.87 -4.92 -6.23
CA THR A 73 12.25 -3.66 -6.87
C THR A 73 11.28 -3.36 -7.99
N LEU A 74 10.52 -2.26 -7.86
CA LEU A 74 9.48 -1.93 -8.83
C LEU A 74 10.07 -1.62 -10.21
N SER A 75 9.63 -2.31 -11.24
CA SER A 75 10.01 -2.05 -12.64
C SER A 75 9.14 -0.97 -13.29
N ALA A 76 7.96 -0.67 -12.73
CA ALA A 76 7.01 0.38 -13.12
C ALA A 76 6.20 0.81 -11.90
N ASN A 77 5.31 1.80 -12.03
CA ASN A 77 4.25 2.02 -11.04
C ASN A 77 3.42 0.75 -10.89
N ARG A 78 3.07 0.38 -9.67
CA ARG A 78 2.38 -0.87 -9.36
C ARG A 78 1.11 -0.66 -8.57
N THR A 79 0.20 -1.60 -8.74
CA THR A 79 -1.08 -1.63 -8.05
C THR A 79 -1.33 -3.00 -7.44
N LEU A 80 -1.73 -3.00 -6.17
CA LEU A 80 -2.32 -4.16 -5.50
C LEU A 80 -3.83 -4.00 -5.53
N THR A 81 -4.52 -4.86 -6.27
CA THR A 81 -5.99 -4.82 -6.37
C THR A 81 -6.61 -5.66 -5.28
N MET A 82 -7.46 -5.03 -4.47
CA MET A 82 -8.19 -5.66 -3.38
C MET A 82 -9.49 -6.27 -3.88
N PRO A 83 -9.92 -7.43 -3.34
CA PRO A 83 -11.21 -8.00 -3.67
C PRO A 83 -12.36 -7.16 -3.10
N VAL A 84 -13.44 -7.01 -3.87
CA VAL A 84 -14.62 -6.19 -3.51
C VAL A 84 -15.79 -7.00 -2.98
N THR A 85 -15.64 -8.31 -2.83
CA THR A 85 -16.76 -9.21 -2.49
C THR A 85 -16.89 -9.49 -1.00
N ALA A 86 -16.02 -8.93 -0.17
CA ALA A 86 -16.02 -9.21 1.27
C ALA A 86 -15.63 -8.00 2.11
N GLU A 87 -16.26 -7.86 3.25
CA GLU A 87 -15.85 -6.90 4.28
C GLU A 87 -14.65 -7.47 5.04
N ARG A 88 -13.49 -6.83 4.91
CA ARG A 88 -12.25 -7.33 5.49
C ARG A 88 -11.29 -6.23 5.88
N VAL A 89 -10.37 -6.63 6.75
CA VAL A 89 -9.23 -5.80 7.16
C VAL A 89 -7.94 -6.52 6.79
N TRP A 90 -6.96 -5.75 6.31
CA TRP A 90 -5.59 -6.21 6.05
C TRP A 90 -4.60 -5.25 6.69
N ILE A 91 -3.51 -5.80 7.19
CA ILE A 91 -2.31 -5.06 7.58
C ILE A 91 -1.30 -5.24 6.44
N ILE A 92 -0.91 -4.14 5.82
CA ILE A 92 -0.01 -4.15 4.66
C ILE A 92 1.31 -3.51 5.05
N LYS A 93 2.39 -4.28 4.95
CA LYS A 93 3.77 -3.79 5.10
C LYS A 93 4.39 -3.60 3.73
N ASP A 94 4.82 -2.38 3.43
CA ASP A 94 5.59 -2.10 2.22
C ASP A 94 7.10 -2.29 2.51
N GLU A 95 7.71 -3.18 1.76
CA GLU A 95 9.17 -3.40 1.69
C GLU A 95 9.64 -3.38 0.22
N THR A 96 8.89 -2.71 -0.64
CA THR A 96 9.31 -2.54 -2.04
C THR A 96 10.39 -1.46 -2.16
N VAL A 97 11.25 -1.63 -3.15
CA VAL A 97 12.27 -0.63 -3.52
C VAL A 97 11.74 0.15 -4.72
N ARG A 98 11.62 1.48 -4.58
CA ARG A 98 11.06 2.36 -5.64
C ARG A 98 12.03 2.60 -6.79
N GLY A 99 13.33 2.40 -6.56
CA GLY A 99 14.38 2.70 -7.53
C GLY A 99 14.55 4.21 -7.74
N THR A 100 15.41 4.57 -8.69
CA THR A 100 15.71 5.99 -9.01
C THR A 100 14.61 6.70 -9.79
N SER A 101 13.61 5.96 -10.30
CA SER A 101 12.55 6.53 -11.15
C SER A 101 11.29 6.92 -10.36
N ASN A 102 11.37 7.05 -9.02
CA ASN A 102 10.27 7.49 -8.14
C ASN A 102 8.95 6.73 -8.38
N ARG A 103 9.02 5.42 -8.47
CA ARG A 103 7.85 4.60 -8.79
C ARG A 103 6.87 4.57 -7.65
N THR A 104 5.60 4.53 -7.97
CA THR A 104 4.51 4.51 -6.99
C THR A 104 3.96 3.10 -6.80
N LEU A 105 3.44 2.85 -5.60
CA LEU A 105 2.63 1.70 -5.28
C LEU A 105 1.29 2.19 -4.75
N GLY A 106 0.22 1.64 -5.25
CA GLY A 106 -1.13 1.96 -4.81
C GLY A 106 -1.94 0.71 -4.49
N ILE A 107 -2.92 0.87 -3.62
CA ILE A 107 -3.95 -0.13 -3.36
C ILE A 107 -5.19 0.32 -4.11
N LEU A 108 -5.68 -0.54 -4.99
CA LEU A 108 -6.84 -0.29 -5.83
C LEU A 108 -8.02 -1.14 -5.34
N THR A 109 -9.18 -0.53 -5.26
CA THR A 109 -10.42 -1.28 -5.14
C THR A 109 -10.96 -1.57 -6.53
N ALA A 110 -11.27 -2.82 -6.82
CA ALA A 110 -11.68 -3.22 -8.17
C ALA A 110 -12.96 -2.51 -8.66
N SER A 111 -13.79 -2.00 -7.76
CA SER A 111 -15.06 -1.33 -8.11
C SER A 111 -14.97 0.19 -8.30
N SER A 112 -14.13 0.88 -7.51
CA SER A 112 -14.12 2.35 -7.49
C SER A 112 -13.12 2.99 -8.44
N GLY A 113 -12.09 2.24 -8.86
CA GLY A 113 -10.96 2.80 -9.61
C GLY A 113 -10.11 3.80 -8.81
N SER A 114 -10.47 4.06 -7.56
CA SER A 114 -9.72 4.93 -6.66
C SER A 114 -8.51 4.20 -6.09
N THR A 115 -7.36 4.85 -6.11
CA THR A 115 -6.10 4.27 -5.62
C THR A 115 -5.68 4.93 -4.33
N VAL A 116 -5.50 4.14 -3.27
CA VAL A 116 -4.89 4.58 -2.02
C VAL A 116 -3.37 4.47 -2.16
N PRO A 117 -2.61 5.56 -2.08
CA PRO A 117 -1.16 5.50 -2.19
C PRO A 117 -0.54 4.78 -0.98
N VAL A 118 0.48 3.96 -1.26
CA VAL A 118 1.27 3.27 -0.23
C VAL A 118 2.60 3.98 -0.09
N PRO A 119 2.85 4.70 1.01
CA PRO A 119 4.13 5.36 1.23
C PRO A 119 5.26 4.34 1.39
N PRO A 120 6.47 4.61 0.83
CA PRO A 120 7.61 3.70 0.95
C PRO A 120 7.91 3.33 2.40
N GLY A 121 8.08 2.03 2.65
CA GLY A 121 8.43 1.49 3.97
C GLY A 121 7.34 1.55 5.03
N SER A 122 6.12 1.98 4.70
CA SER A 122 5.01 2.13 5.64
C SER A 122 4.37 0.81 6.07
N VAL A 123 3.66 0.85 7.19
CA VAL A 123 2.66 -0.15 7.56
C VAL A 123 1.29 0.52 7.52
N MET A 124 0.37 -0.08 6.79
CA MET A 124 -0.98 0.44 6.63
C MET A 124 -2.02 -0.55 7.13
N LEU A 125 -3.09 -0.04 7.74
CA LEU A 125 -4.34 -0.76 7.94
C LEU A 125 -5.25 -0.44 6.76
N CYS A 126 -5.63 -1.46 6.00
CA CYS A 126 -6.58 -1.32 4.91
C CYS A 126 -7.87 -2.04 5.26
N ARG A 127 -9.00 -1.37 5.07
CA ARG A 127 -10.33 -1.92 5.27
C ARG A 127 -11.11 -1.85 3.96
N SER A 128 -11.73 -2.96 3.58
CA SER A 128 -12.79 -2.98 2.56
C SER A 128 -14.15 -3.14 3.22
N ASP A 129 -15.15 -2.44 2.70
CA ASP A 129 -16.56 -2.61 3.08
C ASP A 129 -17.35 -3.40 2.02
N GLY A 130 -16.63 -4.15 1.17
CA GLY A 130 -17.22 -4.88 0.06
C GLY A 130 -17.43 -4.05 -1.21
N THR A 131 -17.24 -2.73 -1.15
CA THR A 131 -17.40 -1.81 -2.28
C THR A 131 -16.16 -0.97 -2.50
N ASP A 132 -15.61 -0.42 -1.42
CA ASP A 132 -14.46 0.48 -1.47
C ASP A 132 -13.37 0.07 -0.46
N THR A 133 -12.17 0.59 -0.64
CA THR A 133 -11.05 0.34 0.26
C THR A 133 -10.54 1.66 0.83
N VAL A 134 -10.43 1.70 2.15
CA VAL A 134 -9.84 2.83 2.89
C VAL A 134 -8.55 2.37 3.54
N GLY A 135 -7.49 3.16 3.40
CA GLY A 135 -6.19 2.89 4.01
C GLY A 135 -5.86 3.94 5.08
N THR A 136 -5.34 3.48 6.21
CA THR A 136 -4.80 4.33 7.28
C THR A 136 -3.37 3.92 7.58
N ILE A 137 -2.45 4.89 7.63
CA ILE A 137 -1.05 4.64 7.96
C ILE A 137 -0.94 4.37 9.47
N LEU A 138 -0.52 3.16 9.83
CA LEU A 138 -0.20 2.79 11.22
C LEU A 138 1.22 3.18 11.60
N GLN A 139 2.15 3.03 10.65
CA GLN A 139 3.54 3.40 10.82
C GLN A 139 4.02 4.11 9.56
N LYS A 140 4.54 5.32 9.71
CA LYS A 140 5.17 6.05 8.61
C LYS A 140 6.43 5.29 8.17
N GLY A 141 6.59 5.14 6.87
CA GLY A 141 7.82 4.69 6.28
C GLY A 141 8.76 5.86 5.99
N TYR A 142 9.94 5.53 5.50
CA TYR A 142 10.89 6.55 5.07
C TYR A 142 11.56 6.14 3.76
N GLU A 143 12.04 7.12 3.04
CA GLU A 143 12.89 6.93 1.87
C GLU A 143 14.07 7.90 1.91
N THR A 144 15.25 7.42 1.53
CA THR A 144 16.42 8.27 1.36
C THR A 144 16.49 8.75 -0.08
N ILE A 145 16.56 10.06 -0.27
CA ILE A 145 16.66 10.67 -1.59
C ILE A 145 18.01 11.43 -1.74
N THR A 146 18.55 11.38 -2.92
CA THR A 146 19.78 12.06 -3.33
C THR A 146 19.50 12.83 -4.62
N ASP A 147 20.50 13.53 -5.12
CA ASP A 147 20.43 14.23 -6.41
C ASP A 147 20.10 13.32 -7.60
N SER A 148 20.38 12.03 -7.50
CA SER A 148 19.96 11.03 -8.53
C SER A 148 18.46 10.80 -8.60
N ASN A 149 17.71 11.21 -7.56
CA ASN A 149 16.26 11.08 -7.49
C ASN A 149 15.52 12.37 -7.91
N THR A 150 16.23 13.45 -8.19
CA THR A 150 15.61 14.76 -8.48
C THR A 150 15.03 14.83 -9.91
N PRO A 151 13.81 15.39 -10.13
CA PRO A 151 12.84 15.73 -9.11
C PRO A 151 12.16 14.50 -8.52
N TYR A 152 12.03 14.44 -7.21
CA TYR A 152 11.29 13.38 -6.51
C TYR A 152 9.84 13.79 -6.30
N THR A 153 8.87 12.94 -6.65
CA THR A 153 7.45 13.19 -6.37
C THR A 153 7.04 12.47 -5.10
N ALA A 154 6.75 13.24 -4.07
CA ALA A 154 6.33 12.73 -2.77
C ALA A 154 4.89 12.19 -2.81
N VAL A 155 4.65 11.16 -2.01
CA VAL A 155 3.30 10.69 -1.69
C VAL A 155 2.96 11.11 -0.25
N ALA A 156 1.68 11.30 0.03
CA ALA A 156 1.23 11.63 1.38
C ALA A 156 1.68 10.55 2.40
N GLY A 157 2.09 10.97 3.58
CA GLY A 157 2.55 10.11 4.67
C GLY A 157 4.03 9.69 4.60
N VAL A 158 4.79 10.09 3.57
CA VAL A 158 6.21 9.73 3.46
C VAL A 158 7.10 10.62 4.34
N GLN A 159 8.18 10.03 4.86
CA GLN A 159 9.32 10.75 5.44
C GLN A 159 10.50 10.64 4.47
N LEU A 160 11.01 11.77 4.02
CA LEU A 160 12.12 11.84 3.07
C LEU A 160 13.39 12.29 3.80
N PHE A 161 14.37 11.40 3.83
CA PHE A 161 15.73 11.70 4.28
C PHE A 161 16.53 12.22 3.09
N ALA A 162 16.59 13.55 2.95
CA ALA A 162 17.23 14.19 1.81
C ALA A 162 18.71 14.46 2.06
N ASN A 163 19.55 13.95 1.17
CA ASN A 163 20.98 14.19 1.16
C ASN A 163 21.36 15.07 -0.05
N THR A 164 21.51 16.36 0.19
CA THR A 164 21.89 17.35 -0.86
C THR A 164 23.39 17.65 -0.86
N SER A 165 24.22 16.84 -0.21
CA SER A 165 25.67 17.14 -0.07
C SER A 165 26.39 17.29 -1.42
N THR A 166 25.91 16.70 -2.51
CA THR A 166 26.51 16.77 -3.84
C THR A 166 25.86 17.87 -4.69
N ASN A 167 24.52 17.88 -4.78
CA ASN A 167 23.77 18.83 -5.59
C ASN A 167 22.41 19.15 -4.94
N PRO A 168 21.75 20.26 -5.32
CA PRO A 168 20.39 20.58 -4.90
C PRO A 168 19.39 19.49 -5.32
N ILE A 169 18.34 19.32 -4.52
CA ILE A 169 17.25 18.37 -4.79
C ILE A 169 15.93 19.13 -4.90
N THR A 170 15.08 18.73 -5.84
CA THR A 170 13.69 19.17 -5.93
C THR A 170 12.76 18.06 -5.49
N VAL A 171 11.85 18.37 -4.58
CA VAL A 171 10.76 17.48 -4.15
C VAL A 171 9.43 18.09 -4.59
N ASN A 172 8.72 17.40 -5.47
CA ASN A 172 7.37 17.77 -5.87
C ASN A 172 6.37 17.27 -4.78
N LEU A 173 5.52 18.15 -4.30
CA LEU A 173 4.42 17.76 -3.40
C LEU A 173 3.37 16.92 -4.15
N PRO A 174 2.50 16.17 -3.43
CA PRO A 174 1.39 15.47 -4.07
C PRO A 174 0.53 16.42 -4.93
N LEU A 175 0.14 15.98 -6.13
CA LEU A 175 -0.62 16.80 -7.08
C LEU A 175 -2.04 17.12 -6.58
N SER A 176 -2.65 16.19 -5.87
CA SER A 176 -4.03 16.30 -5.36
C SER A 176 -4.04 15.99 -3.86
N PRO A 177 -3.52 16.89 -3.01
CA PRO A 177 -3.47 16.66 -1.57
C PRO A 177 -4.86 16.74 -0.96
N SER A 178 -5.09 15.94 0.07
CA SER A 178 -6.28 15.98 0.92
C SER A 178 -5.96 16.63 2.26
N VAL A 179 -6.98 17.11 2.94
CA VAL A 179 -6.82 17.66 4.31
C VAL A 179 -6.28 16.56 5.24
N GLY A 180 -5.16 16.85 5.91
CA GLY A 180 -4.47 15.89 6.78
C GLY A 180 -3.30 15.18 6.13
N ASP A 181 -3.06 15.35 4.84
CA ASP A 181 -1.86 14.81 4.19
C ASP A 181 -0.60 15.51 4.71
N GLU A 182 0.42 14.73 4.95
CA GLU A 182 1.73 15.19 5.42
C GLU A 182 2.85 14.65 4.54
N VAL A 183 3.87 15.48 4.32
CA VAL A 183 5.19 15.07 3.81
C VAL A 183 6.24 15.61 4.76
N THR A 184 7.08 14.73 5.29
CA THR A 184 8.16 15.11 6.21
C THR A 184 9.48 15.14 5.47
N LEU A 185 10.21 16.26 5.55
CA LEU A 185 11.52 16.44 4.92
C LEU A 185 12.59 16.56 6.01
N ILE A 186 13.66 15.80 5.91
CA ILE A 186 14.73 15.72 6.90
C ILE A 186 16.07 15.92 6.20
N ASP A 187 16.82 16.95 6.62
CA ASP A 187 18.21 17.13 6.19
C ASP A 187 19.12 16.14 6.90
N THR A 188 19.63 15.16 6.19
CA THR A 188 20.45 14.12 6.78
C THR A 188 21.93 14.47 6.92
N ARG A 189 22.38 15.57 6.31
CA ARG A 189 23.78 15.97 6.26
C ARG A 189 24.03 17.42 6.65
N ALA A 190 23.02 18.13 7.12
CA ALA A 190 23.06 19.57 7.33
C ALA A 190 23.61 20.32 6.10
N SER A 191 23.13 19.91 4.92
CA SER A 191 23.69 20.34 3.63
C SER A 191 22.79 21.32 2.88
N TRP A 192 21.58 21.60 3.34
CA TRP A 192 20.65 22.48 2.64
C TRP A 192 21.15 23.93 2.56
N ALA A 193 21.99 24.37 3.51
CA ALA A 193 22.64 25.67 3.45
C ALA A 193 23.62 25.82 2.26
N SER A 194 24.22 24.71 1.82
CA SER A 194 25.18 24.72 0.68
C SER A 194 24.50 24.34 -0.63
N ASN A 195 23.64 23.35 -0.60
CA ASN A 195 22.88 22.85 -1.73
C ASN A 195 21.42 22.73 -1.30
N ASN A 196 20.61 23.72 -1.62
CA ASN A 196 19.25 23.85 -1.15
C ASN A 196 18.36 22.66 -1.55
N LEU A 197 17.32 22.43 -0.74
CA LEU A 197 16.20 21.59 -1.13
C LEU A 197 15.04 22.47 -1.56
N THR A 198 14.55 22.29 -2.78
CA THR A 198 13.38 22.98 -3.32
C THR A 198 12.15 22.10 -3.14
N VAL A 199 11.14 22.64 -2.48
CA VAL A 199 9.80 22.02 -2.39
C VAL A 199 8.96 22.62 -3.52
N ASP A 200 8.76 21.85 -4.58
CA ASP A 200 7.89 22.25 -5.69
C ASP A 200 6.43 22.01 -5.29
N ARG A 201 5.64 23.05 -5.41
CA ARG A 201 4.22 23.05 -5.06
C ARG A 201 3.35 22.17 -5.96
N ASN A 202 3.89 21.71 -7.07
CA ASN A 202 3.22 20.82 -8.03
C ASN A 202 1.81 21.29 -8.43
N GLY A 203 1.68 22.59 -8.69
CA GLY A 203 0.43 23.23 -9.09
C GLY A 203 -0.46 23.74 -7.94
N GLN A 204 -0.25 23.27 -6.70
CA GLN A 204 -1.03 23.71 -5.54
C GLN A 204 -0.38 24.91 -4.82
N PRO A 205 -1.13 25.80 -4.18
CA PRO A 205 -0.52 26.90 -3.43
C PRO A 205 0.16 26.40 -2.15
N ILE A 206 1.34 26.95 -1.83
CA ILE A 206 1.98 26.79 -0.52
C ILE A 206 1.73 28.09 0.26
N ASN A 207 1.12 28.00 1.43
CA ASN A 207 0.79 29.14 2.29
C ASN A 207 0.10 30.29 1.51
N SER A 208 -0.88 29.93 0.68
CA SER A 208 -1.61 30.83 -0.23
C SER A 208 -0.73 31.46 -1.32
N GLY A 209 0.53 31.14 -1.42
CA GLY A 209 1.47 31.64 -2.42
C GLY A 209 1.59 30.73 -3.64
N THR A 210 2.06 31.30 -4.74
CA THR A 210 2.29 30.58 -6.00
C THR A 210 3.77 30.31 -6.29
N ALA A 211 4.65 30.57 -5.34
CA ALA A 211 6.08 30.25 -5.42
C ALA A 211 6.38 28.90 -4.76
N ASN A 212 7.44 28.25 -5.25
CA ASN A 212 8.04 27.09 -4.60
C ASN A 212 8.73 27.51 -3.29
N LEU A 213 8.82 26.59 -2.32
CA LEU A 213 9.54 26.83 -1.09
C LEU A 213 10.99 26.34 -1.24
N VAL A 214 11.95 27.19 -0.87
CA VAL A 214 13.37 26.82 -0.86
C VAL A 214 13.86 26.71 0.58
N LEU A 215 14.36 25.53 0.93
CA LEU A 215 14.96 25.23 2.24
C LEU A 215 16.48 25.35 2.08
N ASN A 216 17.08 26.32 2.79
CA ASN A 216 18.48 26.73 2.66
C ASN A 216 19.14 27.09 3.99
N ASN A 217 18.67 26.45 5.07
CA ASN A 217 19.18 26.65 6.45
C ASN A 217 20.05 25.48 6.89
#